data_49fa4ca78eb64cdc8c099580fe1811be
#
_entry.id   49fa4ca78eb64cdc8c099580fe1811be
#
_cell.length_a   1.000
_cell.length_b   1.000
_cell.length_c   1.000
_cell.angle_alpha   90.00
_cell.angle_beta   90.00
_cell.angle_gamma   90.00
#
_symmetry.space_group_name_H-M   'P 1'
#
loop_
_entity.id
_entity.type
_entity.pdbx_description
1 polymer ?
#
loop_
_entity_poly.entity_id
_entity_poly.type
_entity_poly.pdbx_seq_one_letter_code
_entity_poly.pdbx_strand_id
1 'polypeptide(L)'
;MRLSVIGCGYVGLVTGACLAEAGHEVICTDVDRERIAKLNAGGVPIYEHHLDQILASAHKAGRISYTADAGEAIRAADAIFICVGTPPKDSGEADLSAIDNVARQIAAEAKSSKLVIEKSTVPARTGLELSRALSAYSKNSKVRFRVVSNPEFLREGTAVADFLHPDRIVVGVEDPSSAAELREIYRPILEKSFRCPVHNGTCPPGRQAEFLVTTINSAELIKHASNSFLALKISYANVIADLCEKIGANVEEVTHAMGLDPRIGGQFLKAGLGYGGFCFPKDVQAFIHLSASVGVDFDILKATERVNKQRIDRYFEKIRQALWVVKGKRVGVLGLGFKANTDDIRFAPALEVVKRLLEEGAIVHATDPEAMPRAKALFPQVHYHEDAYQALQDADAALVCTEWDSFRKLDWDRAGKVMARKLVIDGRNLYTPQGMREKGFEYYSFGRE
;
A
#
# COMPACT_ATOMS: atom_id res chain seq x y z
N MET A 1 2.71 -10.03 -26.53
CA MET A 1 1.42 -10.67 -26.24
C MET A 1 0.38 -9.59 -25.98
N ARG A 2 -0.90 -9.89 -26.23
CA ARG A 2 -2.00 -8.98 -25.86
C ARG A 2 -2.52 -9.38 -24.50
N LEU A 3 -2.51 -8.44 -23.57
CA LEU A 3 -2.87 -8.65 -22.17
C LEU A 3 -4.08 -7.78 -21.82
N SER A 4 -4.95 -8.29 -20.98
CA SER A 4 -6.00 -7.50 -20.34
C SER A 4 -5.71 -7.38 -18.83
N VAL A 5 -5.89 -6.19 -18.27
CA VAL A 5 -5.82 -5.94 -16.83
C VAL A 5 -7.20 -5.45 -16.39
N ILE A 6 -7.88 -6.23 -15.57
CA ILE A 6 -9.20 -5.92 -15.04
C ILE A 6 -9.07 -5.34 -13.63
N GLY A 7 -9.44 -4.07 -13.48
CA GLY A 7 -9.25 -3.24 -12.31
C GLY A 7 -8.07 -2.28 -12.49
N CYS A 8 -8.32 -0.96 -12.51
CA CYS A 8 -7.33 0.12 -12.67
C CYS A 8 -7.08 0.85 -11.33
N GLY A 9 -7.06 0.10 -10.21
CA GLY A 9 -6.57 0.58 -8.93
C GLY A 9 -5.04 0.65 -8.87
N TYR A 10 -4.46 0.83 -7.68
CA TYR A 10 -3.00 0.91 -7.49
C TYR A 10 -2.27 -0.28 -8.13
N VAL A 11 -2.71 -1.51 -7.83
CA VAL A 11 -2.07 -2.72 -8.36
C VAL A 11 -2.24 -2.87 -9.86
N GLY A 12 -3.48 -2.73 -10.34
CA GLY A 12 -3.79 -3.00 -11.75
C GLY A 12 -3.20 -1.97 -12.69
N LEU A 13 -3.25 -0.69 -12.35
CA LEU A 13 -2.70 0.36 -13.20
C LEU A 13 -1.17 0.27 -13.31
N VAL A 14 -0.49 0.02 -12.18
CA VAL A 14 0.97 -0.21 -12.18
C VAL A 14 1.32 -1.48 -12.97
N THR A 15 0.56 -2.57 -12.77
CA THR A 15 0.76 -3.83 -13.52
C THR A 15 0.63 -3.59 -15.02
N GLY A 16 -0.45 -2.93 -15.46
CA GLY A 16 -0.69 -2.64 -16.88
C GLY A 16 0.38 -1.74 -17.49
N ALA A 17 0.74 -0.67 -16.79
CA ALA A 17 1.77 0.27 -17.21
C ALA A 17 3.14 -0.40 -17.36
N CYS A 18 3.58 -1.17 -16.36
CA CYS A 18 4.88 -1.83 -16.37
C CYS A 18 4.96 -2.97 -17.43
N LEU A 19 3.85 -3.71 -17.64
CA LEU A 19 3.78 -4.71 -18.71
C LEU A 19 3.80 -4.08 -20.10
N ALA A 20 3.16 -2.91 -20.27
CA ALA A 20 3.24 -2.15 -21.52
C ALA A 20 4.66 -1.60 -21.78
N GLU A 21 5.35 -1.13 -20.72
CA GLU A 21 6.76 -0.71 -20.81
C GLU A 21 7.69 -1.90 -21.13
N ALA A 22 7.37 -3.09 -20.62
CA ALA A 22 8.05 -4.34 -20.93
C ALA A 22 7.78 -4.86 -22.38
N GLY A 23 6.97 -4.14 -23.18
CA GLY A 23 6.76 -4.42 -24.60
C GLY A 23 5.51 -5.21 -24.94
N HIS A 24 4.57 -5.40 -23.99
CA HIS A 24 3.27 -6.02 -24.27
C HIS A 24 2.25 -5.01 -24.77
N GLU A 25 1.20 -5.48 -25.46
CA GLU A 25 0.00 -4.71 -25.77
C GLU A 25 -1.01 -4.94 -24.63
N VAL A 26 -1.39 -3.89 -23.92
CA VAL A 26 -2.19 -3.98 -22.69
C VAL A 26 -3.49 -3.20 -22.84
N ILE A 27 -4.61 -3.84 -22.53
CA ILE A 27 -5.92 -3.20 -22.42
C ILE A 27 -6.30 -3.21 -20.92
N CYS A 28 -6.33 -2.03 -20.31
CA CYS A 28 -6.78 -1.87 -18.93
C CYS A 28 -8.27 -1.55 -18.89
N THR A 29 -9.01 -2.20 -18.00
CA THR A 29 -10.46 -1.94 -17.85
C THR A 29 -10.85 -1.76 -16.39
N ASP A 30 -11.83 -0.89 -16.15
CA ASP A 30 -12.40 -0.65 -14.83
C ASP A 30 -13.89 -0.33 -14.94
N VAL A 31 -14.66 -0.69 -13.92
CA VAL A 31 -16.08 -0.34 -13.81
C VAL A 31 -16.30 1.14 -13.55
N ASP A 32 -15.30 1.83 -13.00
CA ASP A 32 -15.27 3.27 -12.76
C ASP A 32 -15.02 4.02 -14.07
N ARG A 33 -16.11 4.50 -14.68
CA ARG A 33 -16.07 5.23 -15.95
C ARG A 33 -15.33 6.56 -15.86
N GLU A 34 -15.36 7.22 -14.72
CA GLU A 34 -14.66 8.50 -14.52
C GLU A 34 -13.14 8.27 -14.51
N ARG A 35 -12.71 7.19 -13.84
CA ARG A 35 -11.31 6.74 -13.86
C ARG A 35 -10.83 6.45 -15.27
N ILE A 36 -11.60 5.69 -16.05
CA ILE A 36 -11.29 5.38 -17.45
C ILE A 36 -11.27 6.66 -18.31
N ALA A 37 -12.22 7.57 -18.13
CA ALA A 37 -12.23 8.86 -18.83
C ALA A 37 -10.99 9.69 -18.51
N LYS A 38 -10.58 9.75 -17.23
CA LYS A 38 -9.36 10.44 -16.80
C LYS A 38 -8.11 9.84 -17.44
N LEU A 39 -7.99 8.51 -17.48
CA LEU A 39 -6.86 7.81 -18.12
C LEU A 39 -6.82 8.06 -19.64
N ASN A 40 -7.95 8.03 -20.34
CA ASN A 40 -8.03 8.33 -21.76
C ASN A 40 -7.70 9.80 -22.08
N ALA A 41 -7.91 10.71 -21.13
CA ALA A 41 -7.50 12.11 -21.23
C ALA A 41 -6.01 12.33 -20.86
N GLY A 42 -5.25 11.26 -20.57
CA GLY A 42 -3.83 11.33 -20.17
C GLY A 42 -3.60 11.66 -18.70
N GLY A 43 -4.67 11.73 -17.88
CA GLY A 43 -4.55 11.96 -16.43
C GLY A 43 -4.30 10.67 -15.66
N VAL A 44 -3.51 10.74 -14.59
CA VAL A 44 -3.22 9.61 -13.71
C VAL A 44 -4.09 9.70 -12.45
N PRO A 45 -4.89 8.66 -12.10
CA PRO A 45 -5.83 8.73 -10.98
C PRO A 45 -5.23 8.42 -9.61
N ILE A 46 -3.96 8.03 -9.54
CA ILE A 46 -3.23 7.67 -8.32
C ILE A 46 -1.86 8.33 -8.34
N TYR A 47 -1.30 8.57 -7.15
CA TYR A 47 0.09 9.03 -7.05
C TYR A 47 1.03 7.84 -6.95
N GLU A 48 1.99 7.73 -7.90
CA GLU A 48 3.05 6.73 -7.88
C GLU A 48 4.24 7.23 -8.71
N HIS A 49 5.45 7.14 -8.16
CA HIS A 49 6.65 7.59 -8.85
C HIS A 49 6.84 6.90 -10.20
N HIS A 50 7.19 7.66 -11.23
CA HIS A 50 7.43 7.22 -12.62
C HIS A 50 6.19 6.73 -13.38
N LEU A 51 5.02 6.60 -12.75
CA LEU A 51 3.84 6.02 -13.40
C LEU A 51 3.32 6.90 -14.52
N ASP A 52 3.30 8.21 -14.33
CA ASP A 52 2.89 9.21 -15.33
C ASP A 52 3.74 9.12 -16.61
N GLN A 53 5.06 9.02 -16.44
CA GLN A 53 6.03 8.90 -17.54
C GLN A 53 5.81 7.61 -18.32
N ILE A 54 5.62 6.48 -17.62
CA ILE A 54 5.40 5.18 -18.25
C ILE A 54 4.09 5.18 -19.02
N LEU A 55 3.00 5.67 -18.41
CA LEU A 55 1.69 5.72 -19.06
C LEU A 55 1.72 6.60 -20.31
N ALA A 56 2.36 7.77 -20.25
CA ALA A 56 2.51 8.66 -21.40
C ALA A 56 3.35 8.00 -22.52
N SER A 57 4.46 7.33 -22.16
CA SER A 57 5.32 6.60 -23.10
C SER A 57 4.58 5.44 -23.77
N ALA A 58 3.91 4.60 -22.96
CA ALA A 58 3.17 3.44 -23.45
C ALA A 58 1.97 3.83 -24.32
N HIS A 59 1.25 4.91 -23.96
CA HIS A 59 0.13 5.43 -24.74
C HIS A 59 0.63 5.97 -26.11
N LYS A 60 1.70 6.77 -26.13
CA LYS A 60 2.31 7.27 -27.36
C LYS A 60 2.79 6.13 -28.28
N ALA A 61 3.26 5.05 -27.70
CA ALA A 61 3.71 3.86 -28.44
C ALA A 61 2.55 2.93 -28.88
N GLY A 62 1.30 3.24 -28.54
CA GLY A 62 0.11 2.42 -28.82
C GLY A 62 0.10 1.07 -28.06
N ARG A 63 0.88 0.95 -26.97
CA ARG A 63 1.01 -0.28 -26.19
C ARG A 63 0.03 -0.38 -25.01
N ILE A 64 -0.63 0.72 -24.63
CA ILE A 64 -1.66 0.71 -23.58
C ILE A 64 -2.91 1.43 -24.05
N SER A 65 -4.06 0.86 -23.73
CA SER A 65 -5.37 1.47 -23.97
C SER A 65 -6.29 1.22 -22.78
N TYR A 66 -7.36 2.01 -22.69
CA TYR A 66 -8.28 1.96 -21.55
C TYR A 66 -9.71 1.88 -22.04
N THR A 67 -10.51 0.97 -21.49
CA THR A 67 -11.93 0.82 -21.84
C THR A 67 -12.77 0.53 -20.61
N ALA A 68 -14.03 0.98 -20.61
CA ALA A 68 -15.01 0.56 -19.61
C ALA A 68 -15.75 -0.74 -20.02
N ASP A 69 -15.50 -1.26 -21.23
CA ASP A 69 -16.04 -2.53 -21.72
C ASP A 69 -15.06 -3.68 -21.43
N ALA A 70 -15.28 -4.36 -20.32
CA ALA A 70 -14.50 -5.54 -19.96
C ALA A 70 -14.61 -6.66 -21.00
N GLY A 71 -15.75 -6.77 -21.71
CA GLY A 71 -15.95 -7.78 -22.76
C GLY A 71 -15.01 -7.55 -23.95
N GLU A 72 -14.79 -6.28 -24.35
CA GLU A 72 -13.81 -5.93 -25.39
C GLU A 72 -12.41 -6.39 -24.99
N ALA A 73 -11.98 -6.01 -23.78
CA ALA A 73 -10.65 -6.37 -23.25
C ALA A 73 -10.45 -7.89 -23.15
N ILE A 74 -11.47 -8.62 -22.67
CA ILE A 74 -11.44 -10.09 -22.54
C ILE A 74 -11.32 -10.78 -23.91
N ARG A 75 -12.11 -10.32 -24.90
CA ARG A 75 -12.07 -10.90 -26.24
C ARG A 75 -10.71 -10.72 -26.92
N ALA A 76 -10.11 -9.55 -26.77
CA ALA A 76 -8.87 -9.19 -27.44
C ALA A 76 -7.62 -9.84 -26.82
N ALA A 77 -7.62 -10.13 -25.54
CA ALA A 77 -6.44 -10.58 -24.80
C ALA A 77 -6.14 -12.08 -24.94
N ASP A 78 -4.87 -12.43 -24.88
CA ASP A 78 -4.37 -13.80 -24.77
C ASP A 78 -4.36 -14.24 -23.28
N ALA A 79 -3.96 -13.33 -22.39
CA ALA A 79 -3.94 -13.53 -20.94
C ALA A 79 -4.63 -12.36 -20.21
N ILE A 80 -5.26 -12.66 -19.07
CA ILE A 80 -6.08 -11.72 -18.31
C ILE A 80 -5.57 -11.65 -16.88
N PHE A 81 -5.16 -10.48 -16.44
CA PHE A 81 -4.82 -10.19 -15.05
C PHE A 81 -6.05 -9.67 -14.31
N ILE A 82 -6.42 -10.32 -13.21
CA ILE A 82 -7.48 -9.87 -12.31
C ILE A 82 -6.80 -9.06 -11.18
N CYS A 83 -7.09 -7.75 -11.13
CA CYS A 83 -6.52 -6.79 -10.19
C CYS A 83 -7.62 -6.00 -9.46
N VAL A 84 -8.74 -6.64 -9.17
CA VAL A 84 -9.88 -6.01 -8.49
C VAL A 84 -9.71 -5.98 -6.98
N GLY A 85 -10.40 -5.03 -6.32
CA GLY A 85 -10.36 -4.93 -4.87
C GLY A 85 -11.05 -6.09 -4.16
N THR A 86 -10.51 -6.48 -3.02
CA THR A 86 -11.06 -7.49 -2.11
C THR A 86 -11.19 -6.87 -0.71
N PRO A 87 -12.16 -5.94 -0.50
CA PRO A 87 -12.32 -5.27 0.78
C PRO A 87 -12.73 -6.26 1.88
N PRO A 88 -12.43 -5.97 3.16
CA PRO A 88 -12.92 -6.79 4.25
C PRO A 88 -14.42 -6.56 4.46
N LYS A 89 -15.16 -7.64 4.73
CA LYS A 89 -16.50 -7.60 5.31
C LYS A 89 -16.42 -7.27 6.81
N ASP A 90 -17.55 -6.96 7.46
CA ASP A 90 -17.60 -6.71 8.90
C ASP A 90 -17.08 -7.90 9.73
N SER A 91 -17.19 -9.13 9.21
CA SER A 91 -16.64 -10.34 9.81
C SER A 91 -15.10 -10.44 9.74
N GLY A 92 -14.43 -9.58 8.97
CA GLY A 92 -13.01 -9.69 8.63
C GLY A 92 -12.72 -10.61 7.44
N GLU A 93 -13.72 -11.33 6.91
CA GLU A 93 -13.62 -12.12 5.70
C GLU A 93 -13.41 -11.20 4.47
N ALA A 94 -12.60 -11.64 3.49
CA ALA A 94 -12.47 -10.90 2.23
C ALA A 94 -13.77 -10.99 1.40
N ASP A 95 -14.24 -9.87 0.87
CA ASP A 95 -15.34 -9.85 -0.11
C ASP A 95 -14.79 -10.20 -1.49
N LEU A 96 -15.17 -11.36 -2.00
CA LEU A 96 -14.76 -11.90 -3.30
C LEU A 96 -15.80 -11.65 -4.42
N SER A 97 -16.85 -10.88 -4.16
CA SER A 97 -17.92 -10.63 -5.13
C SER A 97 -17.41 -10.00 -6.43
N ALA A 98 -16.41 -9.11 -6.35
CA ALA A 98 -15.80 -8.53 -7.54
C ALA A 98 -15.08 -9.58 -8.40
N ILE A 99 -14.43 -10.57 -7.78
CA ILE A 99 -13.74 -11.66 -8.47
C ILE A 99 -14.76 -12.59 -9.15
N ASP A 100 -15.84 -12.96 -8.46
CA ASP A 100 -16.91 -13.77 -9.04
C ASP A 100 -17.57 -13.07 -10.25
N ASN A 101 -17.83 -11.76 -10.15
CA ASN A 101 -18.34 -10.96 -11.26
C ASN A 101 -17.39 -10.96 -12.47
N VAL A 102 -16.08 -10.81 -12.24
CA VAL A 102 -15.07 -10.88 -13.30
C VAL A 102 -15.02 -12.30 -13.91
N ALA A 103 -15.11 -13.35 -13.09
CA ALA A 103 -15.17 -14.73 -13.58
C ALA A 103 -16.37 -14.95 -14.51
N ARG A 104 -17.55 -14.43 -14.15
CA ARG A 104 -18.77 -14.48 -15.03
C ARG A 104 -18.54 -13.76 -16.35
N GLN A 105 -17.95 -12.59 -16.32
CA GLN A 105 -17.64 -11.81 -17.52
C GLN A 105 -16.64 -12.54 -18.42
N ILE A 106 -15.54 -13.07 -17.85
CA ILE A 106 -14.54 -13.84 -18.60
C ILE A 106 -15.20 -15.06 -19.26
N ALA A 107 -15.98 -15.83 -18.50
CA ALA A 107 -16.64 -17.03 -19.02
C ALA A 107 -17.66 -16.72 -20.11
N ALA A 108 -18.36 -15.59 -20.05
CA ALA A 108 -19.34 -15.16 -21.04
C ALA A 108 -18.70 -14.64 -22.34
N GLU A 109 -17.62 -13.87 -22.22
CA GLU A 109 -17.04 -13.09 -23.32
C GLU A 109 -15.88 -13.78 -24.03
N ALA A 110 -15.21 -14.75 -23.41
CA ALA A 110 -14.06 -15.42 -24.01
C ALA A 110 -14.49 -16.27 -25.22
N LYS A 111 -13.87 -16.01 -26.38
CA LYS A 111 -14.06 -16.75 -27.62
C LYS A 111 -12.97 -17.79 -27.84
N SER A 112 -11.87 -17.74 -27.13
CA SER A 112 -10.74 -18.65 -27.14
C SER A 112 -10.28 -18.95 -25.72
N SER A 113 -9.54 -20.05 -25.55
CA SER A 113 -8.93 -20.38 -24.26
C SER A 113 -8.05 -19.24 -23.74
N LYS A 114 -8.05 -19.01 -22.42
CA LYS A 114 -7.38 -17.89 -21.76
C LYS A 114 -6.51 -18.38 -20.62
N LEU A 115 -5.36 -17.71 -20.43
CA LEU A 115 -4.63 -17.73 -19.18
C LEU A 115 -5.24 -16.64 -18.27
N VAL A 116 -5.77 -17.03 -17.11
CA VAL A 116 -6.39 -16.11 -16.14
C VAL A 116 -5.45 -16.01 -14.94
N ILE A 117 -4.90 -14.84 -14.71
CA ILE A 117 -3.91 -14.56 -13.67
C ILE A 117 -4.60 -13.80 -12.53
N GLU A 118 -4.85 -14.50 -11.41
CA GLU A 118 -5.34 -13.87 -10.19
C GLU A 118 -4.18 -13.14 -9.49
N LYS A 119 -4.23 -11.82 -9.55
CA LYS A 119 -3.22 -10.94 -8.94
C LYS A 119 -3.73 -10.23 -7.71
N SER A 120 -5.04 -10.13 -7.52
CA SER A 120 -5.63 -9.59 -6.29
C SER A 120 -5.17 -10.39 -5.08
N THR A 121 -5.04 -9.74 -3.93
CA THR A 121 -4.77 -10.45 -2.68
C THR A 121 -6.04 -11.14 -2.20
N VAL A 122 -6.01 -12.46 -2.20
CA VAL A 122 -7.17 -13.32 -1.91
C VAL A 122 -6.80 -14.39 -0.87
N PRO A 123 -7.79 -14.88 -0.08
CA PRO A 123 -7.58 -16.04 0.80
C PRO A 123 -7.13 -17.28 0.04
N ALA A 124 -6.37 -18.15 0.70
CA ALA A 124 -5.96 -19.44 0.13
C ALA A 124 -7.18 -20.25 -0.32
N ARG A 125 -7.07 -20.94 -1.47
CA ARG A 125 -8.06 -21.69 -2.23
C ARG A 125 -8.92 -20.86 -3.21
N THR A 126 -8.80 -19.52 -3.21
CA THR A 126 -9.61 -18.67 -4.10
C THR A 126 -9.33 -18.98 -5.58
N GLY A 127 -8.08 -19.19 -5.99
CA GLY A 127 -7.75 -19.52 -7.38
C GLY A 127 -8.33 -20.87 -7.83
N LEU A 128 -8.45 -21.84 -6.92
CA LEU A 128 -9.14 -23.10 -7.21
C LEU A 128 -10.64 -22.90 -7.39
N GLU A 129 -11.27 -22.07 -6.55
CA GLU A 129 -12.69 -21.73 -6.70
C GLU A 129 -12.93 -20.91 -7.98
N LEU A 130 -12.03 -19.98 -8.32
CA LEU A 130 -12.05 -19.24 -9.58
C LEU A 130 -12.00 -20.18 -10.79
N SER A 131 -11.13 -21.19 -10.76
CA SER A 131 -11.05 -22.22 -11.82
C SER A 131 -12.37 -22.98 -11.99
N ARG A 132 -12.99 -23.38 -10.87
CA ARG A 132 -14.31 -24.04 -10.86
C ARG A 132 -15.41 -23.13 -11.37
N ALA A 133 -15.44 -21.87 -10.91
CA ALA A 133 -16.42 -20.87 -11.31
C ALA A 133 -16.36 -20.59 -12.82
N LEU A 134 -15.17 -20.34 -13.37
CA LEU A 134 -14.96 -20.13 -14.80
C LEU A 134 -15.48 -21.32 -15.62
N SER A 135 -15.20 -22.54 -15.18
CA SER A 135 -15.66 -23.75 -15.84
C SER A 135 -17.19 -23.92 -15.78
N ALA A 136 -17.79 -23.57 -14.62
CA ALA A 136 -19.24 -23.67 -14.42
C ALA A 136 -20.02 -22.60 -15.19
N TYR A 137 -19.47 -21.36 -15.29
CA TYR A 137 -20.14 -20.27 -16.02
C TYR A 137 -19.97 -20.35 -17.53
N SER A 138 -18.95 -21.06 -18.01
CA SER A 138 -18.69 -21.18 -19.45
C SER A 138 -19.76 -21.99 -20.16
N LYS A 139 -20.41 -21.35 -21.14
CA LYS A 139 -21.35 -22.05 -22.05
C LYS A 139 -20.66 -22.69 -23.25
N ASN A 140 -19.39 -22.39 -23.49
CA ASN A 140 -18.62 -22.89 -24.62
C ASN A 140 -17.61 -23.94 -24.14
N SER A 141 -17.96 -25.21 -24.36
CA SER A 141 -17.10 -26.35 -23.96
C SER A 141 -15.74 -26.42 -24.68
N LYS A 142 -15.56 -25.64 -25.75
CA LYS A 142 -14.28 -25.55 -26.47
C LYS A 142 -13.30 -24.54 -25.86
N VAL A 143 -13.80 -23.63 -25.03
CA VAL A 143 -12.96 -22.63 -24.33
C VAL A 143 -12.50 -23.20 -23.00
N ARG A 144 -11.20 -23.19 -22.76
CA ARG A 144 -10.59 -23.62 -21.52
C ARG A 144 -9.95 -22.43 -20.81
N PHE A 145 -10.06 -22.41 -19.49
CA PHE A 145 -9.44 -21.42 -18.63
C PHE A 145 -8.36 -22.11 -17.81
N ARG A 146 -7.14 -21.57 -17.85
CA ARG A 146 -6.05 -21.98 -16.97
C ARG A 146 -5.84 -20.86 -15.97
N VAL A 147 -6.03 -21.16 -14.69
CA VAL A 147 -5.92 -20.20 -13.62
C VAL A 147 -4.53 -20.28 -13.00
N VAL A 148 -3.94 -19.11 -12.78
CA VAL A 148 -2.65 -18.93 -12.09
C VAL A 148 -2.83 -17.93 -10.96
N SER A 149 -2.36 -18.23 -9.77
CA SER A 149 -2.24 -17.26 -8.69
C SER A 149 -0.87 -16.58 -8.77
N ASN A 150 -0.87 -15.26 -8.96
CA ASN A 150 0.35 -14.44 -9.06
C ASN A 150 0.25 -13.22 -8.15
N PRO A 151 0.37 -13.42 -6.83
CA PRO A 151 0.24 -12.33 -5.88
C PRO A 151 1.29 -11.25 -6.12
N GLU A 152 0.94 -10.00 -5.81
CA GLU A 152 1.83 -8.85 -5.90
C GLU A 152 2.55 -8.60 -4.56
N PHE A 153 3.73 -7.96 -4.62
CA PHE A 153 4.51 -7.54 -3.46
C PHE A 153 4.91 -6.06 -3.58
N LEU A 154 4.04 -5.28 -4.22
CA LEU A 154 4.24 -3.86 -4.49
C LEU A 154 4.05 -3.04 -3.23
N ARG A 155 4.82 -1.96 -3.11
CA ARG A 155 4.67 -0.95 -2.06
C ARG A 155 4.25 0.35 -2.70
N GLU A 156 3.11 0.90 -2.31
CA GLU A 156 2.69 2.22 -2.78
C GLU A 156 3.81 3.25 -2.58
N GLY A 157 4.03 4.12 -3.56
CA GLY A 157 5.14 5.08 -3.63
C GLY A 157 6.44 4.51 -4.21
N THR A 158 6.57 3.18 -4.36
CA THR A 158 7.69 2.51 -5.06
C THR A 158 7.21 1.34 -5.92
N ALA A 159 5.92 1.26 -6.21
CA ALA A 159 5.30 0.11 -6.85
C ALA A 159 5.82 -0.13 -8.28
N VAL A 160 6.12 0.93 -9.02
CA VAL A 160 6.76 0.83 -10.34
C VAL A 160 8.14 0.19 -10.23
N ALA A 161 8.96 0.65 -9.28
CA ALA A 161 10.28 0.09 -9.05
C ALA A 161 10.21 -1.37 -8.58
N ASP A 162 9.30 -1.67 -7.65
CA ASP A 162 9.07 -3.02 -7.13
C ASP A 162 8.59 -3.99 -8.23
N PHE A 163 7.80 -3.52 -9.19
CA PHE A 163 7.33 -4.34 -10.31
C PHE A 163 8.41 -4.61 -11.34
N LEU A 164 9.19 -3.58 -11.71
CA LEU A 164 10.24 -3.68 -12.72
C LEU A 164 11.54 -4.32 -12.19
N HIS A 165 11.75 -4.29 -10.86
CA HIS A 165 12.91 -4.85 -10.17
C HIS A 165 12.48 -5.69 -8.98
N PRO A 166 11.65 -6.74 -9.17
CA PRO A 166 11.15 -7.55 -8.08
C PRO A 166 12.27 -8.40 -7.46
N ASP A 167 12.21 -8.62 -6.14
CA ASP A 167 13.04 -9.62 -5.48
C ASP A 167 12.63 -11.04 -5.90
N ARG A 168 11.34 -11.23 -6.13
CA ARG A 168 10.71 -12.49 -6.51
C ARG A 168 9.41 -12.30 -7.26
N ILE A 169 9.08 -13.27 -8.12
CA ILE A 169 7.77 -13.42 -8.76
C ILE A 169 7.23 -14.79 -8.34
N VAL A 170 6.15 -14.80 -7.55
CA VAL A 170 5.52 -16.03 -7.06
C VAL A 170 4.39 -16.44 -7.99
N VAL A 171 4.38 -17.71 -8.39
CA VAL A 171 3.44 -18.25 -9.38
C VAL A 171 2.87 -19.56 -8.87
N GLY A 172 1.59 -19.55 -8.52
CA GLY A 172 0.82 -20.72 -8.10
C GLY A 172 0.07 -21.33 -9.27
N VAL A 173 0.33 -22.58 -9.58
CA VAL A 173 -0.30 -23.30 -10.72
C VAL A 173 -0.76 -24.69 -10.34
N GLU A 174 -1.73 -25.21 -11.09
CA GLU A 174 -2.07 -26.65 -11.14
C GLU A 174 -1.34 -27.34 -12.31
N ASP A 175 -1.15 -26.62 -13.44
CA ASP A 175 -0.48 -27.10 -14.65
C ASP A 175 0.84 -26.34 -14.88
N PRO A 176 1.99 -27.02 -14.90
CA PRO A 176 3.30 -26.41 -15.17
C PRO A 176 3.39 -25.61 -16.47
N SER A 177 2.61 -25.93 -17.49
CA SER A 177 2.59 -25.20 -18.76
C SER A 177 2.11 -23.75 -18.57
N SER A 178 1.22 -23.51 -17.61
CA SER A 178 0.73 -22.18 -17.26
C SER A 178 1.82 -21.30 -16.64
N ALA A 179 2.72 -21.91 -15.85
CA ALA A 179 3.87 -21.20 -15.30
C ALA A 179 4.86 -20.79 -16.40
N ALA A 180 5.08 -21.64 -17.39
CA ALA A 180 5.95 -21.32 -18.53
C ALA A 180 5.40 -20.14 -19.35
N GLU A 181 4.09 -20.09 -19.61
CA GLU A 181 3.44 -19.00 -20.33
C GLU A 181 3.52 -17.68 -19.54
N LEU A 182 3.29 -17.72 -18.22
CA LEU A 182 3.45 -16.54 -17.37
C LEU A 182 4.91 -16.08 -17.28
N ARG A 183 5.87 -17.02 -17.32
CA ARG A 183 7.30 -16.69 -17.37
C ARG A 183 7.65 -15.91 -18.65
N GLU A 184 7.06 -16.25 -19.78
CA GLU A 184 7.23 -15.50 -21.04
C GLU A 184 6.67 -14.07 -20.94
N ILE A 185 5.57 -13.87 -20.22
CA ILE A 185 5.04 -12.53 -19.93
C ILE A 185 6.04 -11.71 -19.10
N TYR A 186 6.65 -12.31 -18.07
CA TYR A 186 7.63 -11.65 -17.22
C TYR A 186 9.05 -11.67 -17.76
N ARG A 187 9.32 -12.36 -18.88
CA ARG A 187 10.68 -12.50 -19.44
C ARG A 187 11.42 -11.17 -19.62
N PRO A 188 10.82 -10.10 -20.19
CA PRO A 188 11.55 -8.84 -20.34
C PRO A 188 11.99 -8.26 -18.98
N ILE A 189 11.20 -8.44 -17.91
CA ILE A 189 11.52 -7.98 -16.56
C ILE A 189 12.62 -8.85 -15.94
N LEU A 190 12.54 -10.17 -16.10
CA LEU A 190 13.54 -11.12 -15.59
C LEU A 190 14.91 -10.91 -16.26
N GLU A 191 14.91 -10.65 -17.57
CA GLU A 191 16.11 -10.41 -18.37
C GLU A 191 16.57 -8.95 -18.39
N LYS A 192 15.76 -8.03 -17.78
CA LYS A 192 15.97 -6.57 -17.80
C LYS A 192 16.12 -6.02 -19.23
N SER A 193 15.37 -6.59 -20.19
CA SER A 193 15.45 -6.26 -21.63
C SER A 193 14.47 -5.16 -22.05
N PHE A 194 14.17 -4.22 -21.17
CA PHE A 194 13.32 -3.04 -21.38
C PHE A 194 14.09 -1.75 -21.05
N ARG A 195 13.60 -0.61 -21.54
CA ARG A 195 14.13 0.69 -21.14
C ARG A 195 13.63 1.05 -19.74
N CYS A 196 14.53 1.09 -18.78
CA CYS A 196 14.16 1.28 -17.39
C CYS A 196 13.83 2.75 -17.06
N PRO A 197 12.60 3.10 -16.70
CA PRO A 197 12.25 4.47 -16.33
C PRO A 197 12.80 4.86 -14.94
N VAL A 198 13.02 3.89 -14.06
CA VAL A 198 13.53 4.11 -12.70
C VAL A 198 15.03 4.48 -12.70
N HIS A 199 15.79 3.97 -13.67
CA HIS A 199 17.24 4.15 -13.76
C HIS A 199 17.68 4.89 -15.04
N ASN A 200 16.84 5.77 -15.56
CA ASN A 200 17.13 6.59 -16.74
C ASN A 200 17.61 5.78 -17.98
N GLY A 201 17.03 4.61 -18.18
CA GLY A 201 17.19 3.79 -19.37
C GLY A 201 17.85 2.44 -19.14
N THR A 202 18.86 2.31 -18.29
CA THR A 202 19.60 1.06 -18.08
C THR A 202 19.48 0.58 -16.63
N CYS A 203 19.03 -0.65 -16.44
CA CYS A 203 18.99 -1.25 -15.11
C CYS A 203 20.40 -1.49 -14.58
N PRO A 204 20.69 -1.15 -13.31
CA PRO A 204 21.98 -1.47 -12.72
C PRO A 204 22.16 -2.99 -12.63
N PRO A 205 23.41 -3.48 -12.67
CA PRO A 205 23.70 -4.86 -12.35
C PRO A 205 23.25 -5.14 -10.91
N GLY A 206 22.59 -6.25 -10.68
CA GLY A 206 22.06 -6.60 -9.35
C GLY A 206 21.47 -7.99 -9.34
N ARG A 207 20.90 -8.37 -8.19
CA ARG A 207 20.28 -9.69 -8.01
C ARG A 207 19.20 -9.91 -9.06
N GLN A 208 19.24 -11.07 -9.69
CA GLN A 208 18.16 -11.50 -10.58
C GLN A 208 16.95 -11.91 -9.73
N ALA A 209 15.74 -11.52 -10.16
CA ALA A 209 14.51 -11.92 -9.52
C ALA A 209 14.34 -13.44 -9.56
N GLU A 210 13.95 -14.03 -8.45
CA GLU A 210 13.60 -15.44 -8.41
C GLU A 210 12.16 -15.63 -8.95
N PHE A 211 12.01 -16.51 -9.95
CA PHE A 211 10.70 -16.92 -10.46
C PHE A 211 10.30 -18.23 -9.78
N LEU A 212 9.53 -18.11 -8.68
CA LEU A 212 9.16 -19.21 -7.81
C LEU A 212 7.83 -19.84 -8.25
N VAL A 213 7.89 -21.06 -8.74
CA VAL A 213 6.69 -21.84 -9.09
C VAL A 213 6.28 -22.73 -7.92
N THR A 214 4.99 -22.68 -7.57
CA THR A 214 4.43 -23.45 -6.44
C THR A 214 2.96 -23.78 -6.72
N THR A 215 2.24 -24.31 -5.73
CA THR A 215 0.79 -24.54 -5.82
C THR A 215 0.01 -23.25 -5.67
N ILE A 216 -1.22 -23.19 -6.18
CA ILE A 216 -2.12 -22.04 -6.03
C ILE A 216 -2.27 -21.67 -4.55
N ASN A 217 -2.59 -22.63 -3.70
CA ASN A 217 -2.77 -22.40 -2.28
C ASN A 217 -1.51 -21.84 -1.60
N SER A 218 -0.33 -22.33 -1.96
CA SER A 218 0.93 -21.82 -1.41
C SER A 218 1.20 -20.40 -1.86
N ALA A 219 0.96 -20.06 -3.13
CA ALA A 219 1.16 -18.71 -3.66
C ALA A 219 0.27 -17.67 -2.93
N GLU A 220 -1.00 -17.99 -2.75
CA GLU A 220 -1.95 -17.15 -2.01
C GLU A 220 -1.55 -17.01 -0.53
N LEU A 221 -1.16 -18.10 0.11
CA LEU A 221 -0.71 -18.10 1.50
C LEU A 221 0.59 -17.29 1.70
N ILE A 222 1.54 -17.35 0.74
CA ILE A 222 2.80 -16.58 0.79
C ILE A 222 2.51 -15.09 0.90
N LYS A 223 1.51 -14.57 0.18
CA LYS A 223 1.15 -13.14 0.26
C LYS A 223 0.66 -12.76 1.65
N HIS A 224 -0.30 -13.49 2.19
CA HIS A 224 -0.84 -13.23 3.54
C HIS A 224 0.23 -13.39 4.62
N ALA A 225 1.03 -14.46 4.57
CA ALA A 225 2.12 -14.70 5.50
C ALA A 225 3.17 -13.58 5.46
N SER A 226 3.55 -13.11 4.26
CA SER A 226 4.50 -12.01 4.10
C SER A 226 3.96 -10.71 4.71
N ASN A 227 2.75 -10.30 4.34
CA ASN A 227 2.17 -9.05 4.83
C ASN A 227 1.93 -9.07 6.34
N SER A 228 1.44 -10.18 6.88
CA SER A 228 1.19 -10.32 8.32
C SER A 228 2.48 -10.33 9.14
N PHE A 229 3.56 -10.93 8.60
CA PHE A 229 4.86 -10.90 9.27
C PHE A 229 5.47 -9.49 9.29
N LEU A 230 5.32 -8.72 8.20
CA LEU A 230 5.74 -7.31 8.18
C LEU A 230 4.94 -6.46 9.18
N ALA A 231 3.62 -6.67 9.27
CA ALA A 231 2.78 -6.03 10.27
C ALA A 231 3.20 -6.40 11.72
N LEU A 232 3.53 -7.69 11.95
CA LEU A 232 4.08 -8.16 13.24
C LEU A 232 5.38 -7.44 13.59
N LYS A 233 6.33 -7.27 12.66
CA LYS A 233 7.59 -6.55 12.91
C LYS A 233 7.34 -5.12 13.38
N ILE A 234 6.39 -4.40 12.76
CA ILE A 234 6.02 -3.03 13.16
C ILE A 234 5.40 -3.04 14.58
N SER A 235 4.46 -3.95 14.84
CA SER A 235 3.84 -4.05 16.16
C SER A 235 4.85 -4.46 17.24
N TYR A 236 5.79 -5.35 16.92
CA TYR A 236 6.88 -5.73 17.82
C TYR A 236 7.77 -4.53 18.19
N ALA A 237 8.21 -3.75 17.17
CA ALA A 237 8.98 -2.53 17.41
C ALA A 237 8.23 -1.52 18.29
N ASN A 238 6.91 -1.42 18.13
CA ASN A 238 6.07 -0.57 18.95
C ASN A 238 5.98 -1.03 20.42
N VAL A 239 5.92 -2.34 20.68
CA VAL A 239 5.98 -2.89 22.05
C VAL A 239 7.35 -2.62 22.67
N ILE A 240 8.44 -2.79 21.91
CA ILE A 240 9.79 -2.44 22.36
C ILE A 240 9.89 -0.95 22.69
N ALA A 241 9.27 -0.06 21.89
CA ALA A 241 9.24 1.37 22.20
C ALA A 241 8.54 1.66 23.54
N ASP A 242 7.39 1.03 23.79
CA ASP A 242 6.67 1.19 25.05
C ASP A 242 7.52 0.70 26.26
N LEU A 243 8.28 -0.38 26.08
CA LEU A 243 9.21 -0.87 27.10
C LEU A 243 10.38 0.10 27.31
N CYS A 244 10.98 0.62 26.21
CA CYS A 244 12.08 1.57 26.27
C CYS A 244 11.71 2.82 27.09
N GLU A 245 10.49 3.35 26.90
CA GLU A 245 9.99 4.50 27.70
C GLU A 245 9.91 4.20 29.21
N LYS A 246 9.70 2.94 29.59
CA LYS A 246 9.59 2.56 31.02
C LYS A 246 10.95 2.31 31.70
N ILE A 247 11.95 1.90 30.93
CA ILE A 247 13.27 1.51 31.47
C ILE A 247 14.39 2.49 31.11
N GLY A 248 14.08 3.59 30.39
CA GLY A 248 15.08 4.60 29.98
C GLY A 248 16.01 4.11 28.87
N ALA A 249 15.54 3.21 27.98
CA ALA A 249 16.28 2.78 26.80
C ALA A 249 15.84 3.59 25.54
N ASN A 250 16.61 3.47 24.45
CA ASN A 250 16.32 4.13 23.18
C ASN A 250 15.91 3.08 22.13
N VAL A 251 14.66 3.14 21.66
CA VAL A 251 14.12 2.18 20.68
C VAL A 251 14.89 2.19 19.36
N GLU A 252 15.38 3.34 18.90
CA GLU A 252 16.14 3.44 17.65
C GLU A 252 17.44 2.63 17.73
N GLU A 253 18.15 2.71 18.87
CA GLU A 253 19.36 1.95 19.10
C GLU A 253 19.07 0.45 19.22
N VAL A 254 18.02 0.09 19.97
CA VAL A 254 17.61 -1.32 20.16
C VAL A 254 17.21 -1.94 18.81
N THR A 255 16.33 -1.29 18.05
CA THR A 255 15.86 -1.83 16.78
C THR A 255 16.92 -1.78 15.68
N HIS A 256 17.82 -0.79 15.72
CA HIS A 256 18.99 -0.76 14.84
C HIS A 256 19.91 -1.96 15.10
N ALA A 257 20.29 -2.19 16.35
CA ALA A 257 21.14 -3.32 16.73
C ALA A 257 20.50 -4.67 16.37
N MET A 258 19.19 -4.83 16.62
CA MET A 258 18.44 -6.01 16.17
C MET A 258 18.52 -6.19 14.66
N GLY A 259 18.36 -5.10 13.92
CA GLY A 259 18.34 -5.11 12.43
C GLY A 259 19.68 -5.44 11.78
N LEU A 260 20.81 -5.32 12.52
CA LEU A 260 22.14 -5.74 12.05
C LEU A 260 22.28 -7.26 11.96
N ASP A 261 21.48 -8.01 12.71
CA ASP A 261 21.43 -9.47 12.55
C ASP A 261 20.72 -9.83 11.22
N PRO A 262 21.41 -10.48 10.26
CA PRO A 262 20.83 -10.82 8.96
C PRO A 262 19.62 -11.76 9.05
N ARG A 263 19.47 -12.50 10.15
CA ARG A 263 18.30 -13.37 10.41
C ARG A 263 17.05 -12.56 10.72
N ILE A 264 17.18 -11.32 11.21
CA ILE A 264 16.09 -10.39 11.55
C ILE A 264 15.88 -9.37 10.42
N GLY A 265 16.96 -8.71 10.01
CA GLY A 265 16.95 -7.61 9.02
C GLY A 265 16.28 -6.35 9.52
N GLY A 266 16.82 -5.17 9.16
CA GLY A 266 16.40 -3.87 9.70
C GLY A 266 15.09 -3.28 9.15
N GLN A 267 14.52 -3.89 8.10
CA GLN A 267 13.28 -3.35 7.51
C GLN A 267 12.06 -3.63 8.42
N PHE A 268 11.12 -2.67 8.46
CA PHE A 268 9.87 -2.76 9.24
C PHE A 268 10.06 -2.80 10.77
N LEU A 269 11.19 -2.33 11.29
CA LEU A 269 11.47 -2.24 12.74
C LEU A 269 11.38 -0.81 13.29
N LYS A 270 10.64 0.09 12.65
CA LYS A 270 10.43 1.46 13.13
C LYS A 270 9.20 1.55 14.01
N ALA A 271 9.37 2.12 15.21
CA ALA A 271 8.27 2.46 16.11
C ALA A 271 7.56 3.75 15.66
N GLY A 272 6.29 3.92 16.04
CA GLY A 272 5.50 5.10 15.73
C GLY A 272 4.00 4.87 15.86
N LEU A 273 3.21 5.56 15.01
CA LEU A 273 1.75 5.50 14.98
C LEU A 273 1.16 4.14 14.53
N GLY A 274 2.01 3.17 14.24
CA GLY A 274 1.60 1.89 13.70
C GLY A 274 1.48 1.88 12.18
N TYR A 275 0.92 0.78 11.67
CA TYR A 275 0.67 0.61 10.24
C TYR A 275 -0.77 0.96 9.88
N GLY A 276 -0.92 1.44 8.66
CA GLY A 276 -2.19 1.73 8.00
C GLY A 276 -2.13 1.31 6.53
N GLY A 277 -2.85 2.02 5.68
CA GLY A 277 -3.01 1.68 4.28
C GLY A 277 -3.99 0.52 4.08
N PHE A 278 -4.34 0.25 2.83
CA PHE A 278 -5.35 -0.76 2.52
C PHE A 278 -4.86 -2.19 2.77
N CYS A 279 -3.56 -2.46 2.60
CA CYS A 279 -3.05 -3.84 2.56
C CYS A 279 -2.94 -4.49 3.95
N PHE A 280 -2.15 -3.93 4.87
CA PHE A 280 -1.84 -4.60 6.14
C PHE A 280 -3.05 -4.83 7.03
N PRO A 281 -3.93 -3.83 7.30
CA PRO A 281 -5.10 -4.08 8.14
C PRO A 281 -6.02 -5.15 7.57
N LYS A 282 -6.31 -5.07 6.28
CA LYS A 282 -7.15 -6.02 5.56
C LYS A 282 -6.57 -7.44 5.56
N ASP A 283 -5.27 -7.58 5.22
CA ASP A 283 -4.64 -8.88 5.05
C ASP A 283 -4.43 -9.59 6.39
N VAL A 284 -4.13 -8.85 7.47
CA VAL A 284 -4.07 -9.39 8.84
C VAL A 284 -5.43 -9.93 9.26
N GLN A 285 -6.51 -9.16 9.06
CA GLN A 285 -7.87 -9.58 9.40
C GLN A 285 -8.31 -10.80 8.58
N ALA A 286 -8.10 -10.78 7.27
CA ALA A 286 -8.43 -11.90 6.39
C ALA A 286 -7.64 -13.17 6.77
N PHE A 287 -6.39 -13.03 7.20
CA PHE A 287 -5.58 -14.19 7.61
C PHE A 287 -6.00 -14.73 8.99
N ILE A 288 -6.36 -13.88 9.94
CA ILE A 288 -6.97 -14.31 11.21
C ILE A 288 -8.27 -15.08 10.94
N HIS A 289 -9.13 -14.55 10.07
CA HIS A 289 -10.39 -15.21 9.68
C HIS A 289 -10.14 -16.57 9.00
N LEU A 290 -9.24 -16.60 8.02
CA LEU A 290 -8.85 -17.84 7.32
C LEU A 290 -8.34 -18.90 8.31
N SER A 291 -7.44 -18.53 9.22
CA SER A 291 -6.87 -19.47 10.20
C SER A 291 -7.96 -20.05 11.11
N ALA A 292 -8.87 -19.21 11.61
CA ALA A 292 -9.98 -19.64 12.43
C ALA A 292 -10.94 -20.59 11.68
N SER A 293 -11.21 -20.31 10.38
CA SER A 293 -12.09 -21.15 9.55
C SER A 293 -11.59 -22.57 9.32
N VAL A 294 -10.28 -22.80 9.50
CA VAL A 294 -9.65 -24.13 9.40
C VAL A 294 -9.22 -24.68 10.78
N GLY A 295 -9.68 -24.07 11.86
CA GLY A 295 -9.43 -24.53 13.23
C GLY A 295 -8.02 -24.23 13.77
N VAL A 296 -7.30 -23.28 13.16
CA VAL A 296 -5.98 -22.81 13.63
C VAL A 296 -6.14 -21.48 14.36
N ASP A 297 -5.78 -21.44 15.64
CA ASP A 297 -5.80 -20.20 16.41
C ASP A 297 -4.51 -19.41 16.21
N PHE A 298 -4.63 -18.18 15.66
CA PHE A 298 -3.48 -17.35 15.31
C PHE A 298 -3.33 -16.17 16.28
N ASP A 299 -3.10 -16.46 17.55
CA ASP A 299 -3.00 -15.48 18.63
C ASP A 299 -1.93 -14.42 18.40
N ILE A 300 -0.82 -14.76 17.74
CA ILE A 300 0.23 -13.79 17.40
C ILE A 300 -0.33 -12.67 16.51
N LEU A 301 -1.17 -12.99 15.53
CA LEU A 301 -1.76 -11.97 14.67
C LEU A 301 -2.85 -11.15 15.37
N LYS A 302 -3.65 -11.79 16.24
CA LYS A 302 -4.62 -11.08 17.08
C LYS A 302 -3.91 -10.08 18.00
N ALA A 303 -2.77 -10.49 18.60
CA ALA A 303 -1.94 -9.59 19.40
C ALA A 303 -1.34 -8.45 18.56
N THR A 304 -0.87 -8.75 17.33
CA THR A 304 -0.35 -7.76 16.37
C THR A 304 -1.38 -6.67 16.06
N GLU A 305 -2.61 -7.06 15.75
CA GLU A 305 -3.72 -6.13 15.46
C GLU A 305 -4.08 -5.30 16.69
N ARG A 306 -4.18 -5.92 17.86
CA ARG A 306 -4.46 -5.23 19.12
C ARG A 306 -3.42 -4.17 19.43
N VAL A 307 -2.13 -4.50 19.34
CA VAL A 307 -1.03 -3.55 19.55
C VAL A 307 -1.14 -2.38 18.56
N ASN A 308 -1.39 -2.67 17.29
CA ASN A 308 -1.53 -1.62 16.26
C ASN A 308 -2.69 -0.65 16.57
N LYS A 309 -3.85 -1.17 16.97
CA LYS A 309 -5.02 -0.34 17.35
C LYS A 309 -4.72 0.55 18.55
N GLN A 310 -3.93 0.08 19.52
CA GLN A 310 -3.56 0.83 20.73
C GLN A 310 -2.59 1.99 20.45
N ARG A 311 -1.92 2.05 19.27
CA ARG A 311 -0.94 3.11 18.98
C ARG A 311 -1.54 4.50 18.96
N ILE A 312 -2.75 4.65 18.46
CA ILE A 312 -3.46 5.92 18.44
C ILE A 312 -3.79 6.39 19.86
N ASP A 313 -4.21 5.48 20.74
CA ASP A 313 -4.49 5.81 22.14
C ASP A 313 -3.22 6.30 22.85
N ARG A 314 -2.08 5.60 22.65
CA ARG A 314 -0.77 6.01 23.17
C ARG A 314 -0.33 7.38 22.66
N TYR A 315 -0.60 7.67 21.38
CA TYR A 315 -0.28 8.98 20.83
C TYR A 315 -1.13 10.09 21.43
N PHE A 316 -2.42 9.83 21.65
CA PHE A 316 -3.32 10.76 22.31
C PHE A 316 -3.00 10.97 23.78
N GLU A 317 -2.53 9.96 24.49
CA GLU A 317 -1.99 10.12 25.85
C GLU A 317 -0.85 11.17 25.86
N LYS A 318 0.10 11.09 24.92
CA LYS A 318 1.18 12.08 24.78
C LYS A 318 0.66 13.47 24.42
N ILE A 319 -0.32 13.58 23.51
CA ILE A 319 -0.94 14.85 23.13
C ILE A 319 -1.61 15.52 24.34
N ARG A 320 -2.42 14.78 25.09
CA ARG A 320 -3.10 15.30 26.30
C ARG A 320 -2.11 15.67 27.40
N GLN A 321 -1.09 14.87 27.61
CA GLN A 321 -0.03 15.17 28.57
C GLN A 321 0.69 16.48 28.19
N ALA A 322 1.03 16.66 26.91
CA ALA A 322 1.77 17.84 26.46
C ALA A 322 0.92 19.11 26.39
N LEU A 323 -0.35 18.99 25.98
CA LEU A 323 -1.26 20.14 25.82
C LEU A 323 -2.10 20.43 27.06
N TRP A 324 -2.27 19.46 27.97
CA TRP A 324 -3.17 19.48 29.14
C TRP A 324 -4.65 19.64 28.76
N VAL A 325 -5.01 20.65 27.96
CA VAL A 325 -6.36 20.87 27.39
C VAL A 325 -6.23 20.94 25.89
N VAL A 326 -6.98 20.09 25.19
CA VAL A 326 -6.97 20.01 23.70
C VAL A 326 -8.00 20.99 23.10
N LYS A 327 -9.11 21.20 23.79
CA LYS A 327 -10.21 22.09 23.33
C LYS A 327 -9.72 23.51 23.09
N GLY A 328 -10.01 24.04 21.90
CA GLY A 328 -9.63 25.38 21.47
C GLY A 328 -8.16 25.56 21.10
N LYS A 329 -7.33 24.51 21.24
CA LYS A 329 -5.93 24.55 20.81
C LYS A 329 -5.82 24.49 19.29
N ARG A 330 -4.92 25.29 18.73
CA ARG A 330 -4.54 25.24 17.33
C ARG A 330 -3.43 24.22 17.14
N VAL A 331 -3.70 23.19 16.35
CA VAL A 331 -2.79 22.07 16.17
C VAL A 331 -2.42 21.94 14.69
N GLY A 332 -1.12 21.99 14.40
CA GLY A 332 -0.58 21.77 13.06
C GLY A 332 -0.30 20.27 12.85
N VAL A 333 -0.95 19.64 11.86
CA VAL A 333 -0.77 18.22 11.51
C VAL A 333 0.06 18.12 10.23
N LEU A 334 1.21 17.49 10.32
CA LEU A 334 2.14 17.26 9.21
C LEU A 334 2.00 15.82 8.72
N GLY A 335 1.27 15.66 7.60
CA GLY A 335 0.98 14.37 6.97
C GLY A 335 -0.40 13.82 7.27
N LEU A 336 -1.07 13.36 6.22
CA LEU A 336 -2.45 12.86 6.22
C LEU A 336 -2.58 11.48 5.59
N GLY A 337 -1.64 11.10 4.71
CA GLY A 337 -1.55 9.74 4.18
C GLY A 337 -1.20 8.72 5.26
N PHE A 338 -1.31 7.43 4.95
CA PHE A 338 -0.89 6.40 5.89
C PHE A 338 0.64 6.30 6.04
N LYS A 339 1.37 6.78 5.03
CA LYS A 339 2.83 6.95 4.99
C LYS A 339 3.21 8.02 3.97
N ALA A 340 4.50 8.33 3.84
CA ALA A 340 5.03 9.19 2.78
C ALA A 340 4.93 8.53 1.39
N ASN A 341 5.02 9.36 0.34
CA ASN A 341 5.05 8.98 -1.08
C ASN A 341 3.79 8.24 -1.57
N THR A 342 2.63 8.58 -1.03
CA THR A 342 1.32 8.09 -1.50
C THR A 342 0.22 9.09 -1.20
N ASP A 343 -0.84 9.09 -2.00
CA ASP A 343 -2.09 9.82 -1.77
C ASP A 343 -3.14 8.94 -1.05
N ASP A 344 -2.78 7.71 -0.64
CA ASP A 344 -3.70 6.77 0.01
C ASP A 344 -3.93 7.13 1.48
N ILE A 345 -5.20 7.38 1.80
CA ILE A 345 -5.66 7.73 3.14
C ILE A 345 -6.42 6.60 3.84
N ARG A 346 -6.58 5.44 3.19
CA ARG A 346 -7.34 4.32 3.75
C ARG A 346 -6.63 3.77 4.99
N PHE A 347 -7.38 3.65 6.09
CA PHE A 347 -6.83 3.24 7.39
C PHE A 347 -5.60 4.05 7.82
N ALA A 348 -5.48 5.31 7.39
CA ALA A 348 -4.37 6.17 7.77
C ALA A 348 -4.44 6.54 9.26
N PRO A 349 -3.42 6.21 10.08
CA PRO A 349 -3.37 6.63 11.47
C PRO A 349 -3.51 8.14 11.64
N ALA A 350 -2.96 8.93 10.72
CA ALA A 350 -3.06 10.37 10.70
C ALA A 350 -4.51 10.88 10.70
N LEU A 351 -5.39 10.25 9.92
CA LEU A 351 -6.80 10.66 9.86
C LEU A 351 -7.58 10.31 11.13
N GLU A 352 -7.23 9.21 11.80
CA GLU A 352 -7.80 8.91 13.12
C GLU A 352 -7.34 9.93 14.16
N VAL A 353 -6.09 10.40 14.06
CA VAL A 353 -5.60 11.53 14.89
C VAL A 353 -6.39 12.80 14.61
N VAL A 354 -6.58 13.18 13.35
CA VAL A 354 -7.37 14.35 12.95
C VAL A 354 -8.79 14.25 13.48
N LYS A 355 -9.45 13.11 13.30
CA LYS A 355 -10.82 12.86 13.79
C LYS A 355 -10.93 13.11 15.29
N ARG A 356 -10.07 12.49 16.08
CA ARG A 356 -10.08 12.64 17.55
C ARG A 356 -9.78 14.07 18.02
N LEU A 357 -8.84 14.76 17.36
CA LEU A 357 -8.57 16.18 17.66
C LEU A 357 -9.81 17.05 17.48
N LEU A 358 -10.56 16.83 16.39
CA LEU A 358 -11.81 17.54 16.12
C LEU A 358 -12.89 17.19 17.14
N GLU A 359 -13.02 15.92 17.51
CA GLU A 359 -13.95 15.45 18.56
C GLU A 359 -13.63 16.09 19.93
N GLU A 360 -12.36 16.32 20.24
CA GLU A 360 -11.93 17.02 21.48
C GLU A 360 -11.96 18.55 21.35
N GLY A 361 -12.40 19.07 20.19
CA GLY A 361 -12.63 20.51 19.97
C GLY A 361 -11.35 21.30 19.67
N ALA A 362 -10.28 20.66 19.14
CA ALA A 362 -9.12 21.36 18.61
C ALA A 362 -9.44 22.07 17.28
N ILE A 363 -8.68 23.12 16.99
CA ILE A 363 -8.66 23.79 15.69
C ILE A 363 -7.52 23.17 14.88
N VAL A 364 -7.86 22.32 13.91
CA VAL A 364 -6.87 21.55 13.15
C VAL A 364 -6.45 22.26 11.89
N HIS A 365 -5.16 22.49 11.75
CA HIS A 365 -4.50 22.93 10.52
C HIS A 365 -3.63 21.79 10.01
N ALA A 366 -3.73 21.45 8.72
CA ALA A 366 -3.04 20.28 8.19
C ALA A 366 -2.36 20.56 6.85
N THR A 367 -1.30 19.82 6.60
CA THR A 367 -0.62 19.80 5.30
C THR A 367 -0.17 18.38 4.97
N ASP A 368 -0.23 18.03 3.70
CA ASP A 368 0.32 16.80 3.12
C ASP A 368 0.62 17.05 1.65
N PRO A 369 1.74 16.60 1.10
CA PRO A 369 2.07 16.82 -0.30
C PRO A 369 1.05 16.26 -1.30
N GLU A 370 0.39 15.12 -1.00
CA GLU A 370 -0.45 14.40 -1.96
C GLU A 370 -1.86 14.08 -1.43
N ALA A 371 -2.01 13.85 -0.13
CA ALA A 371 -3.26 13.30 0.43
C ALA A 371 -4.34 14.35 0.75
N MET A 372 -4.03 15.66 0.69
CA MET A 372 -4.98 16.72 1.07
C MET A 372 -6.31 16.67 0.31
N PRO A 373 -6.36 16.48 -1.02
CA PRO A 373 -7.65 16.45 -1.74
C PRO A 373 -8.60 15.38 -1.22
N ARG A 374 -8.07 14.19 -0.91
CA ARG A 374 -8.84 13.07 -0.37
C ARG A 374 -9.26 13.30 1.08
N ALA A 375 -8.34 13.82 1.90
CA ALA A 375 -8.63 14.13 3.30
C ALA A 375 -9.68 15.24 3.45
N LYS A 376 -9.67 16.27 2.58
CA LYS A 376 -10.63 17.36 2.55
C LYS A 376 -12.07 16.88 2.30
N ALA A 377 -12.23 15.84 1.48
CA ALA A 377 -13.55 15.23 1.25
C ALA A 377 -14.14 14.60 2.51
N LEU A 378 -13.28 14.07 3.41
CA LEU A 378 -13.71 13.44 4.67
C LEU A 378 -13.83 14.43 5.84
N PHE A 379 -12.94 15.42 5.89
CA PHE A 379 -12.84 16.39 6.99
C PHE A 379 -12.85 17.83 6.46
N PRO A 380 -13.97 18.32 5.89
CA PRO A 380 -14.05 19.67 5.29
C PRO A 380 -13.86 20.80 6.31
N GLN A 381 -13.96 20.53 7.60
CA GLN A 381 -13.76 21.49 8.70
C GLN A 381 -12.30 21.72 9.08
N VAL A 382 -11.35 20.94 8.54
CA VAL A 382 -9.91 21.13 8.73
C VAL A 382 -9.41 22.27 7.83
N HIS A 383 -8.49 23.08 8.35
CA HIS A 383 -7.81 24.12 7.57
C HIS A 383 -6.60 23.51 6.84
N TYR A 384 -6.69 23.39 5.52
CA TYR A 384 -5.62 22.79 4.69
C TYR A 384 -4.68 23.85 4.13
N HIS A 385 -3.38 23.57 4.15
CA HIS A 385 -2.33 24.47 3.71
C HIS A 385 -1.33 23.75 2.80
N GLU A 386 -0.90 24.40 1.72
CA GLU A 386 0.15 23.91 0.82
C GLU A 386 1.54 23.97 1.47
N ASP A 387 1.76 24.92 2.37
CA ASP A 387 3.03 25.13 3.06
C ASP A 387 2.91 24.68 4.53
N ALA A 388 3.88 23.86 4.97
CA ALA A 388 3.96 23.39 6.34
C ALA A 388 4.07 24.54 7.37
N TYR A 389 4.75 25.64 7.05
CA TYR A 389 4.86 26.78 7.96
C TYR A 389 3.52 27.50 8.14
N GLN A 390 2.65 27.52 7.12
CA GLN A 390 1.29 28.04 7.26
C GLN A 390 0.41 27.13 8.14
N ALA A 391 0.58 25.82 8.03
CA ALA A 391 -0.11 24.88 8.93
C ALA A 391 0.36 25.02 10.39
N LEU A 392 1.60 25.46 10.60
CA LEU A 392 2.21 25.70 11.93
C LEU A 392 2.04 27.13 12.44
N GLN A 393 1.51 28.07 11.63
CA GLN A 393 1.31 29.46 12.05
C GLN A 393 0.40 29.53 13.29
N ASP A 394 0.87 30.16 14.36
CA ASP A 394 0.19 30.30 15.65
C ASP A 394 -0.25 28.96 16.29
N ALA A 395 0.39 27.86 15.93
CA ALA A 395 0.08 26.54 16.47
C ALA A 395 0.58 26.35 17.90
N ASP A 396 -0.26 25.78 18.76
CA ASP A 396 0.12 25.35 20.12
C ASP A 396 0.97 24.07 20.09
N ALA A 397 0.84 23.25 19.04
CA ALA A 397 1.63 22.05 18.82
C ALA A 397 1.73 21.67 17.34
N ALA A 398 2.84 21.06 16.97
CA ALA A 398 3.02 20.36 15.70
C ALA A 398 2.94 18.84 15.92
N LEU A 399 2.09 18.15 15.16
CA LEU A 399 1.99 16.69 15.16
C LEU A 399 2.57 16.14 13.85
N VAL A 400 3.58 15.28 13.97
CA VAL A 400 4.19 14.63 12.79
C VAL A 400 3.58 13.26 12.61
N CYS A 401 2.77 13.09 11.54
CA CYS A 401 2.01 11.87 11.31
C CYS A 401 2.51 11.06 10.12
N THR A 402 3.32 11.65 9.21
CA THR A 402 3.99 10.92 8.12
C THR A 402 5.46 11.36 7.98
N GLU A 403 6.26 10.51 7.34
CA GLU A 403 7.71 10.68 7.24
C GLU A 403 8.16 11.25 5.88
N TRP A 404 7.42 12.21 5.31
CA TRP A 404 7.82 12.87 4.06
C TRP A 404 9.20 13.52 4.16
N ASP A 405 9.97 13.45 3.08
CA ASP A 405 11.28 14.11 3.02
C ASP A 405 11.20 15.63 3.18
N SER A 406 10.10 16.25 2.73
CA SER A 406 9.83 17.67 2.96
C SER A 406 9.71 18.00 4.45
N PHE A 407 9.07 17.13 5.23
CA PHE A 407 8.99 17.30 6.68
C PHE A 407 10.33 17.01 7.35
N ARG A 408 11.06 15.98 6.92
CA ARG A 408 12.40 15.67 7.42
C ARG A 408 13.37 16.85 7.29
N LYS A 409 13.22 17.62 6.21
CA LYS A 409 14.05 18.80 5.89
C LYS A 409 13.46 20.11 6.38
N LEU A 410 12.39 20.08 7.19
CA LEU A 410 11.74 21.29 7.71
C LEU A 410 12.71 22.10 8.56
N ASP A 411 12.80 23.40 8.31
CA ASP A 411 13.57 24.33 9.14
C ASP A 411 12.79 24.63 10.43
N TRP A 412 13.15 23.94 11.51
CA TRP A 412 12.52 24.11 12.82
C TRP A 412 12.84 25.44 13.48
N ASP A 413 13.93 26.13 13.12
CA ASP A 413 14.21 27.47 13.63
C ASP A 413 13.23 28.48 13.04
N ARG A 414 12.87 28.31 11.74
CA ARG A 414 11.79 29.06 11.10
C ARG A 414 10.42 28.66 11.66
N ALA A 415 10.13 27.38 11.81
CA ALA A 415 8.87 26.89 12.36
C ALA A 415 8.62 27.43 13.77
N GLY A 416 9.65 27.42 14.63
CA GLY A 416 9.56 27.93 15.99
C GLY A 416 9.31 29.44 16.10
N LYS A 417 9.53 30.22 15.03
CA LYS A 417 9.21 31.66 15.00
C LYS A 417 7.74 31.93 14.68
N VAL A 418 7.07 31.02 13.99
CA VAL A 418 5.67 31.18 13.59
C VAL A 418 4.69 30.46 14.54
N MET A 419 5.15 29.46 15.30
CA MET A 419 4.34 28.74 16.27
C MET A 419 4.09 29.57 17.53
N ALA A 420 2.92 29.44 18.14
CA ALA A 420 2.62 30.03 19.45
C ALA A 420 3.38 29.32 20.59
N ARG A 421 3.62 28.01 20.46
CA ARG A 421 4.40 27.20 21.40
C ARG A 421 5.34 26.28 20.64
N LYS A 422 6.59 26.21 21.05
CA LYS A 422 7.58 25.28 20.49
C LYS A 422 7.38 23.87 21.05
N LEU A 423 6.29 23.22 20.62
CA LEU A 423 5.93 21.88 21.02
C LEU A 423 5.78 20.97 19.79
N VAL A 424 6.51 19.86 19.77
CA VAL A 424 6.42 18.85 18.71
C VAL A 424 6.12 17.48 19.31
N ILE A 425 5.11 16.82 18.77
CA ILE A 425 4.76 15.43 19.12
C ILE A 425 4.94 14.60 17.85
N ASP A 426 6.04 13.86 17.83
CA ASP A 426 6.51 13.14 16.64
C ASP A 426 6.03 11.69 16.66
N GLY A 427 5.00 11.41 15.86
CA GLY A 427 4.42 10.08 15.71
C GLY A 427 5.22 9.13 14.82
N ARG A 428 6.31 9.57 14.21
CA ARG A 428 7.13 8.79 13.26
C ARG A 428 8.60 8.70 13.65
N ASN A 429 8.98 9.26 14.77
CA ASN A 429 10.38 9.33 15.19
C ASN A 429 11.30 9.94 14.12
N LEU A 430 10.83 10.99 13.47
CA LEU A 430 11.48 11.60 12.30
C LEU A 430 12.72 12.40 12.68
N TYR A 431 12.69 13.02 13.88
CA TYR A 431 13.77 13.88 14.38
C TYR A 431 14.42 13.29 15.63
N THR A 432 15.63 13.75 15.96
CA THR A 432 16.31 13.35 17.21
C THR A 432 15.83 14.24 18.37
N PRO A 433 15.55 13.67 19.56
CA PRO A 433 15.16 14.45 20.74
C PRO A 433 16.15 15.55 21.08
N GLN A 434 17.45 15.23 21.08
CA GLN A 434 18.51 16.20 21.35
C GLN A 434 18.47 17.38 20.37
N GLY A 435 18.42 17.12 19.05
CA GLY A 435 18.41 18.18 18.03
C GLY A 435 17.18 19.10 18.13
N MET A 436 16.04 18.58 18.57
CA MET A 436 14.84 19.39 18.78
C MET A 436 14.94 20.22 20.06
N ARG A 437 15.49 19.67 21.14
CA ARG A 437 15.75 20.42 22.40
C ARG A 437 16.78 21.52 22.23
N GLU A 438 17.85 21.30 21.46
CA GLU A 438 18.85 22.33 21.14
C GLU A 438 18.23 23.54 20.41
N LYS A 439 17.12 23.33 19.65
CA LYS A 439 16.33 24.40 19.01
C LYS A 439 15.26 25.00 19.94
N GLY A 440 15.21 24.55 21.20
CA GLY A 440 14.30 25.04 22.23
C GLY A 440 12.88 24.47 22.12
N PHE A 441 12.68 23.32 21.47
CA PHE A 441 11.39 22.65 21.42
C PHE A 441 11.19 21.69 22.60
N GLU A 442 10.00 21.70 23.16
CA GLU A 442 9.47 20.55 23.87
C GLU A 442 9.18 19.46 22.81
N TYR A 443 9.75 18.28 23.02
CA TYR A 443 9.67 17.22 22.02
C TYR A 443 9.28 15.89 22.64
N TYR A 444 8.24 15.30 22.08
CA TYR A 444 7.74 13.97 22.44
C TYR A 444 7.80 13.04 21.24
N SER A 445 8.23 11.81 21.45
CA SER A 445 8.30 10.78 20.44
C SER A 445 8.01 9.39 21.06
N PHE A 446 8.20 8.32 20.33
CA PHE A 446 7.97 6.97 20.83
C PHE A 446 9.30 6.30 21.21
N GLY A 447 9.35 5.70 22.42
CA GLY A 447 10.43 4.81 22.85
C GLY A 447 11.80 5.45 23.05
N ARG A 448 11.85 6.78 23.28
CA ARG A 448 13.08 7.52 23.54
C ARG A 448 12.77 8.86 24.18
N GLU A 449 13.68 9.36 25.01
CA GLU A 449 13.61 10.64 25.70
C GLU A 449 14.45 11.74 25.00
#